data_a0d47de4cb20f20f1a3ca6968de8abb4
#
_entry.id   a0d47de4cb20f20f1a3ca6968de8abb4
#
_cell.length_a   1.000
_cell.length_b   1.000
_cell.length_c   1.000
_cell.angle_alpha   90.00
_cell.angle_beta   90.00
_cell.angle_gamma   90.00
#
_symmetry.space_group_name_H-M   'P 1'
#
loop_
_entity.id
_entity.type
_entity.pdbx_description
1 polymer ?
#
loop_
_entity_poly.entity_id
_entity_poly.type
_entity_poly.pdbx_seq_one_letter_code
_entity_poly.pdbx_strand_id
1 'polypeptide(L)'
;MAIQSRQLRLPELLGELNELEKTILPTVAQISLNRAVFDGRERLRQEAKQRFMKVSNFTLNQFLYEKPQQVGKNLEASVFIRPRIPNGNAPSKYLAPHIYGGSAYRTRFQRLLESADTYIGRNSTPILTKDEIMTPVLSNPLVRKSKFGGMSRGQYSAIAGQMRGSSKPKNNRYFYVGDNISQKSPGLKKGIYLLKNKKISLVMIQNPTPSFVPKFNFFNYTEDEVTKSFEKNILKEMNKSF
;
A
#
# COMPACT_ATOMS: atom_id res chain seq x y z
N MET A 1 -50.35 21.62 44.17
CA MET A 1 -49.66 20.80 43.15
C MET A 1 -49.17 19.57 43.84
N ALA A 2 -49.79 18.40 43.56
CA ALA A 2 -49.34 17.12 44.12
C ALA A 2 -48.20 16.57 43.20
N ILE A 3 -47.05 16.38 43.78
CA ILE A 3 -45.92 15.69 43.11
C ILE A 3 -46.24 14.19 43.19
N GLN A 4 -46.68 13.60 42.07
CA GLN A 4 -46.85 12.14 41.97
C GLN A 4 -45.46 11.52 41.78
N SER A 5 -44.95 10.86 42.83
CA SER A 5 -43.80 9.99 42.72
C SER A 5 -44.21 8.75 41.95
N ARG A 6 -43.62 8.54 40.76
CA ARG A 6 -43.74 7.31 39.96
C ARG A 6 -42.99 6.20 40.70
N GLN A 7 -43.73 5.33 41.42
CA GLN A 7 -43.14 4.11 41.97
C GLN A 7 -42.82 3.16 40.80
N LEU A 8 -41.53 3.08 40.40
CA LEU A 8 -41.06 2.06 39.50
C LEU A 8 -41.14 0.70 40.19
N ARG A 9 -41.92 -0.22 39.65
CA ARG A 9 -42.00 -1.59 40.16
C ARG A 9 -40.75 -2.34 39.79
N LEU A 10 -40.15 -3.05 40.72
CA LEU A 10 -38.91 -3.81 40.54
C LEU A 10 -38.91 -4.75 39.30
N PRO A 11 -40.01 -5.47 38.97
CA PRO A 11 -40.08 -6.30 37.74
C PRO A 11 -40.02 -5.50 36.44
N GLU A 12 -40.63 -4.30 36.40
CA GLU A 12 -40.60 -3.41 35.22
C GLU A 12 -39.18 -2.90 35.00
N LEU A 13 -38.49 -2.50 36.07
CA LEU A 13 -37.13 -2.03 36.05
C LEU A 13 -36.13 -3.12 35.63
N LEU A 14 -36.31 -4.37 36.07
CA LEU A 14 -35.56 -5.52 35.65
C LEU A 14 -35.82 -5.87 34.17
N GLY A 15 -37.05 -5.69 33.70
CA GLY A 15 -37.43 -5.86 32.29
C GLY A 15 -36.73 -4.85 31.41
N GLU A 16 -36.76 -3.56 31.76
CA GLU A 16 -36.08 -2.47 31.04
C GLU A 16 -34.55 -2.66 31.02
N LEU A 17 -33.95 -3.09 32.14
CA LEU A 17 -32.52 -3.40 32.22
C LEU A 17 -32.12 -4.58 31.32
N ASN A 18 -32.92 -5.64 31.28
CA ASN A 18 -32.71 -6.80 30.40
C ASN A 18 -32.81 -6.43 28.91
N GLU A 19 -33.77 -5.58 28.55
CA GLU A 19 -33.90 -5.08 27.17
C GLU A 19 -32.73 -4.21 26.79
N LEU A 20 -32.28 -3.33 27.68
CA LEU A 20 -31.11 -2.47 27.49
C LEU A 20 -29.88 -3.30 27.29
N GLU A 21 -29.62 -4.32 28.11
CA GLU A 21 -28.44 -5.19 28.02
C GLU A 21 -28.49 -6.05 26.78
N LYS A 22 -29.61 -6.67 26.44
CA LYS A 22 -29.67 -7.68 25.35
C LYS A 22 -29.89 -7.10 23.97
N THR A 23 -30.49 -5.93 23.85
CA THR A 23 -30.94 -5.38 22.56
C THR A 23 -30.34 -4.02 22.28
N ILE A 24 -30.40 -3.09 23.17
CA ILE A 24 -30.00 -1.69 22.93
C ILE A 24 -28.47 -1.57 22.93
N LEU A 25 -27.78 -2.03 23.96
CA LEU A 25 -26.32 -1.90 24.07
C LEU A 25 -25.57 -2.58 22.93
N PRO A 26 -25.88 -3.83 22.52
CA PRO A 26 -25.23 -4.45 21.37
C PRO A 26 -25.44 -3.67 20.07
N THR A 27 -26.65 -3.16 19.84
CA THR A 27 -26.98 -2.38 18.64
C THR A 27 -26.23 -1.05 18.62
N VAL A 28 -26.23 -0.32 19.74
CA VAL A 28 -25.51 0.94 19.90
C VAL A 28 -24.00 0.72 19.70
N ALA A 29 -23.44 -0.34 20.31
CA ALA A 29 -22.04 -0.69 20.16
C ALA A 29 -21.69 -1.02 18.70
N GLN A 30 -22.53 -1.80 18.01
CA GLN A 30 -22.32 -2.16 16.60
C GLN A 30 -22.34 -0.92 15.69
N ILE A 31 -23.31 -0.02 15.84
CA ILE A 31 -23.40 1.21 15.05
C ILE A 31 -22.19 2.11 15.33
N SER A 32 -21.83 2.27 16.60
CA SER A 32 -20.71 3.11 17.03
C SER A 32 -19.38 2.59 16.52
N LEU A 33 -19.13 1.28 16.61
CA LEU A 33 -17.92 0.64 16.10
C LEU A 33 -17.83 0.71 14.57
N ASN A 34 -18.96 0.54 13.86
CA ASN A 34 -18.98 0.66 12.40
C ASN A 34 -18.57 2.08 11.94
N ARG A 35 -19.03 3.11 12.64
CA ARG A 35 -18.60 4.50 12.37
C ARG A 35 -17.14 4.72 12.74
N ALA A 36 -16.70 4.19 13.87
CA ALA A 36 -15.33 4.34 14.32
C ALA A 36 -14.30 3.74 13.35
N VAL A 37 -14.53 2.52 12.84
CA VAL A 37 -13.62 1.93 11.85
C VAL A 37 -13.67 2.65 10.50
N PHE A 38 -14.81 3.21 10.12
CA PHE A 38 -14.90 4.09 8.95
C PHE A 38 -14.03 5.34 9.12
N ASP A 39 -14.13 6.02 10.27
CA ASP A 39 -13.34 7.22 10.56
C ASP A 39 -11.83 6.89 10.63
N GLY A 40 -11.46 5.78 11.27
CA GLY A 40 -10.09 5.27 11.28
C GLY A 40 -9.53 5.04 9.87
N ARG A 41 -10.32 4.45 8.96
CA ARG A 41 -9.95 4.32 7.55
C ARG A 41 -9.74 5.68 6.88
N GLU A 42 -10.65 6.64 7.07
CA GLU A 42 -10.52 7.98 6.47
C GLU A 42 -9.31 8.73 7.04
N ARG A 43 -9.02 8.59 8.32
CA ARG A 43 -7.80 9.13 8.95
C ARG A 43 -6.54 8.60 8.27
N LEU A 44 -6.44 7.29 8.07
CA LEU A 44 -5.32 6.67 7.36
C LEU A 44 -5.16 7.19 5.93
N ARG A 45 -6.27 7.40 5.21
CA ARG A 45 -6.24 7.96 3.86
C ARG A 45 -5.71 9.40 3.84
N GLN A 46 -6.09 10.21 4.82
CA GLN A 46 -5.60 11.58 4.98
C GLN A 46 -4.10 11.59 5.31
N GLU A 47 -3.67 10.80 6.30
CA GLU A 47 -2.27 10.67 6.66
C GLU A 47 -1.41 10.18 5.48
N ALA A 48 -1.89 9.21 4.71
CA ALA A 48 -1.20 8.75 3.51
C ALA A 48 -1.04 9.86 2.46
N LYS A 49 -2.05 10.73 2.26
CA LYS A 49 -1.95 11.89 1.37
C LYS A 49 -0.90 12.91 1.83
N GLN A 50 -0.80 13.12 3.13
CA GLN A 50 0.15 14.08 3.70
C GLN A 50 1.59 13.56 3.68
N ARG A 51 1.79 12.27 3.95
CA ARG A 51 3.12 11.69 4.09
C ARG A 51 3.77 11.23 2.79
N PHE A 52 2.97 10.87 1.80
CA PHE A 52 3.47 10.43 0.50
C PHE A 52 3.25 11.50 -0.56
N MET A 53 4.32 12.01 -1.16
CA MET A 53 4.28 13.14 -2.11
C MET A 53 3.29 12.95 -3.28
N LYS A 54 3.10 11.73 -3.76
CA LYS A 54 2.20 11.41 -4.90
C LYS A 54 1.52 10.06 -4.71
N VAL A 55 0.60 10.01 -3.74
CA VAL A 55 -0.20 8.82 -3.56
C VAL A 55 -1.31 8.74 -4.61
N SER A 56 -1.49 7.60 -5.23
CA SER A 56 -2.54 7.40 -6.22
C SER A 56 -3.90 7.14 -5.55
N ASN A 57 -4.99 7.54 -6.22
CA ASN A 57 -6.34 7.18 -5.78
C ASN A 57 -6.52 5.66 -5.68
N PHE A 58 -5.84 4.89 -6.56
CA PHE A 58 -5.81 3.45 -6.45
C PHE A 58 -5.28 2.99 -5.09
N THR A 59 -4.14 3.53 -4.62
CA THR A 59 -3.56 3.22 -3.30
C THR A 59 -4.50 3.61 -2.17
N LEU A 60 -5.07 4.81 -2.22
CA LEU A 60 -6.00 5.31 -1.19
C LEU A 60 -7.26 4.46 -1.08
N ASN A 61 -7.78 3.96 -2.21
CA ASN A 61 -8.97 3.11 -2.24
C ASN A 61 -8.71 1.68 -1.75
N GLN A 62 -7.46 1.32 -1.45
CA GLN A 62 -7.12 0.02 -0.86
C GLN A 62 -6.97 0.05 0.67
N PHE A 63 -7.14 1.20 1.30
CA PHE A 63 -7.43 1.26 2.74
C PHE A 63 -8.89 0.88 2.93
N LEU A 64 -9.13 -0.25 3.55
CA LEU A 64 -10.44 -0.88 3.71
C LEU A 64 -10.77 -1.05 5.18
N TYR A 65 -12.03 -1.28 5.47
CA TYR A 65 -12.49 -1.72 6.79
C TYR A 65 -13.51 -2.85 6.64
N GLU A 66 -13.60 -3.68 7.63
CA GLU A 66 -14.67 -4.67 7.81
C GLU A 66 -15.66 -4.16 8.82
N LYS A 67 -16.94 -4.34 8.51
CA LYS A 67 -18.02 -3.97 9.41
C LYS A 67 -18.00 -4.85 10.66
N PRO A 68 -18.48 -4.34 11.80
CA PRO A 68 -18.56 -5.12 13.02
C PRO A 68 -19.31 -6.44 12.81
N GLN A 69 -18.69 -7.52 13.24
CA GLN A 69 -19.24 -8.88 13.21
C GLN A 69 -19.17 -9.49 14.60
N GLN A 70 -20.19 -10.28 14.96
CA GLN A 70 -20.19 -11.03 16.20
C GLN A 70 -19.25 -12.23 16.08
N VAL A 71 -18.22 -12.28 16.90
CA VAL A 71 -17.26 -13.39 16.99
C VAL A 71 -17.31 -13.93 18.41
N GLY A 72 -18.04 -15.03 18.61
CA GLY A 72 -18.35 -15.55 19.95
C GLY A 72 -19.13 -14.53 20.78
N LYS A 73 -18.58 -14.10 21.91
CA LYS A 73 -19.14 -13.05 22.77
C LYS A 73 -18.68 -11.62 22.44
N ASN A 74 -17.71 -11.49 21.50
CA ASN A 74 -17.09 -10.23 21.17
C ASN A 74 -17.67 -9.64 19.89
N LEU A 75 -17.64 -8.31 19.79
CA LEU A 75 -17.93 -7.57 18.57
C LEU A 75 -16.59 -7.11 17.98
N GLU A 76 -16.27 -7.59 16.79
CA GLU A 76 -14.99 -7.32 16.14
C GLU A 76 -15.18 -6.56 14.84
N ALA A 77 -14.29 -5.60 14.56
CA ALA A 77 -14.19 -4.85 13.32
C ALA A 77 -12.72 -4.64 12.99
N SER A 78 -12.39 -4.48 11.72
CA SER A 78 -11.00 -4.29 11.31
C SER A 78 -10.81 -3.16 10.30
N VAL A 79 -9.64 -2.51 10.36
CA VAL A 79 -9.15 -1.57 9.34
C VAL A 79 -7.85 -2.14 8.77
N PHE A 80 -7.76 -2.25 7.45
CA PHE A 80 -6.63 -2.92 6.81
C PHE A 80 -6.30 -2.36 5.43
N ILE A 81 -5.11 -2.67 4.94
CA ILE A 81 -4.70 -2.41 3.56
C ILE A 81 -4.87 -3.70 2.77
N ARG A 82 -5.58 -3.65 1.64
CA ARG A 82 -5.85 -4.84 0.82
C ARG A 82 -4.58 -5.65 0.55
N PRO A 83 -4.52 -6.94 0.97
CA PRO A 83 -3.31 -7.75 0.88
C PRO A 83 -3.07 -8.34 -0.52
N ARG A 84 -4.13 -8.51 -1.31
CA ARG A 84 -4.08 -9.10 -2.67
C ARG A 84 -4.97 -8.33 -3.64
N ILE A 85 -4.52 -8.23 -4.89
CA ILE A 85 -5.29 -7.67 -6.01
C ILE A 85 -5.12 -8.58 -7.23
N PRO A 86 -6.13 -8.66 -8.12
CA PRO A 86 -6.05 -9.50 -9.31
C PRO A 86 -4.88 -9.16 -10.22
N ASN A 87 -4.65 -7.85 -10.44
CA ASN A 87 -3.61 -7.37 -11.36
C ASN A 87 -2.74 -6.30 -10.70
N GLY A 88 -1.41 -6.46 -10.78
CA GLY A 88 -0.44 -5.48 -10.27
C GLY A 88 0.12 -5.82 -8.89
N ASN A 89 0.60 -4.80 -8.19
CA ASN A 89 1.17 -4.94 -6.84
C ASN A 89 0.17 -4.43 -5.80
N ALA A 90 -0.18 -5.26 -4.83
CA ALA A 90 -1.05 -4.87 -3.72
C ALA A 90 -0.39 -3.76 -2.89
N PRO A 91 -1.12 -2.70 -2.51
CA PRO A 91 -0.58 -1.61 -1.70
C PRO A 91 0.03 -2.04 -0.38
N SER A 92 -0.50 -3.06 0.28
CA SER A 92 0.09 -3.64 1.49
C SER A 92 1.58 -4.02 1.31
N LYS A 93 1.97 -4.50 0.12
CA LYS A 93 3.33 -4.94 -0.16
C LYS A 93 4.33 -3.79 -0.26
N TYR A 94 3.99 -2.72 -0.99
CA TYR A 94 4.91 -1.59 -1.16
C TYR A 94 4.79 -0.54 -0.05
N LEU A 95 3.71 -0.56 0.74
CA LEU A 95 3.58 0.27 1.95
C LEU A 95 4.20 -0.39 3.19
N ALA A 96 4.34 -1.73 3.20
CA ALA A 96 4.93 -2.45 4.33
C ALA A 96 6.28 -1.89 4.80
N PRO A 97 7.25 -1.58 3.92
CA PRO A 97 8.51 -0.98 4.37
C PRO A 97 8.35 0.39 5.04
N HIS A 98 7.30 1.14 4.71
CA HIS A 98 7.02 2.43 5.34
C HIS A 98 6.29 2.28 6.69
N ILE A 99 5.65 1.14 6.95
CA ILE A 99 4.94 0.82 8.20
C ILE A 99 5.88 0.11 9.19
N TYR A 100 6.58 -0.91 8.71
CA TYR A 100 7.40 -1.80 9.55
C TYR A 100 8.90 -1.52 9.44
N GLY A 101 9.31 -0.72 8.46
CA GLY A 101 10.72 -0.60 8.08
C GLY A 101 11.22 -1.74 7.19
N GLY A 102 12.51 -1.71 6.88
CA GLY A 102 13.18 -2.75 6.11
C GLY A 102 13.35 -2.41 4.62
N SER A 103 13.69 -3.41 3.82
CA SER A 103 14.05 -3.24 2.43
C SER A 103 12.86 -2.91 1.52
N ALA A 104 13.12 -2.17 0.45
CA ALA A 104 12.11 -1.85 -0.57
C ALA A 104 11.45 -3.11 -1.14
N TYR A 105 10.12 -3.02 -1.35
CA TYR A 105 9.38 -4.11 -2.01
C TYR A 105 9.87 -4.32 -3.44
N ARG A 106 10.16 -5.57 -3.76
CA ARG A 106 10.60 -5.98 -5.10
C ARG A 106 9.41 -6.18 -6.03
N THR A 107 9.34 -5.35 -7.06
CA THR A 107 8.32 -5.43 -8.11
C THR A 107 8.53 -6.69 -8.98
N ARG A 108 7.52 -7.05 -9.77
CA ARG A 108 7.65 -8.14 -10.76
C ARG A 108 8.83 -7.90 -11.73
N PHE A 109 9.06 -6.64 -12.09
CA PHE A 109 10.19 -6.28 -12.96
C PHE A 109 11.54 -6.53 -12.29
N GLN A 110 11.71 -6.16 -11.01
CA GLN A 110 12.94 -6.43 -10.25
C GLN A 110 13.20 -7.94 -10.16
N ARG A 111 12.19 -8.72 -9.78
CA ARG A 111 12.30 -10.19 -9.70
C ARG A 111 12.62 -10.84 -11.03
N LEU A 112 12.15 -10.26 -12.14
CA LEU A 112 12.55 -10.70 -13.46
C LEU A 112 14.05 -10.52 -13.68
N LEU A 113 14.60 -9.37 -13.30
CA LEU A 113 16.04 -9.09 -13.48
C LEU A 113 16.94 -9.91 -12.54
N GLU A 114 16.36 -10.45 -11.45
CA GLU A 114 17.02 -11.38 -10.53
C GLU A 114 17.01 -12.83 -11.02
N SER A 115 16.08 -13.16 -11.93
CA SER A 115 15.99 -14.53 -12.45
C SER A 115 17.05 -14.80 -13.52
N ALA A 116 17.49 -16.05 -13.60
CA ALA A 116 18.39 -16.51 -14.66
C ALA A 116 17.75 -16.50 -16.06
N ASP A 117 16.43 -16.22 -16.15
CA ASP A 117 15.71 -16.10 -17.44
C ASP A 117 16.05 -14.80 -18.20
N THR A 118 16.99 -14.01 -17.70
CA THR A 118 17.37 -12.74 -18.32
C THR A 118 18.56 -12.97 -19.24
N TYR A 119 18.38 -12.74 -20.53
CA TYR A 119 19.42 -12.90 -21.52
C TYR A 119 20.38 -11.70 -21.54
N ILE A 120 21.60 -11.90 -21.04
CA ILE A 120 22.75 -11.00 -21.27
C ILE A 120 23.73 -11.68 -22.22
N GLY A 121 23.63 -11.33 -23.49
CA GLY A 121 24.44 -12.01 -24.50
C GLY A 121 24.04 -13.47 -24.73
N ARG A 122 25.00 -14.40 -24.75
CA ARG A 122 24.74 -15.84 -24.93
C ARG A 122 24.51 -16.61 -23.64
N ASN A 123 24.70 -15.98 -22.47
CA ASN A 123 24.58 -16.61 -21.16
C ASN A 123 23.38 -16.03 -20.38
N SER A 124 22.57 -16.92 -19.82
CA SER A 124 21.48 -16.53 -18.91
C SER A 124 22.08 -16.25 -17.54
N THR A 125 22.34 -14.98 -17.22
CA THR A 125 22.82 -14.57 -15.90
C THR A 125 21.88 -13.54 -15.29
N PRO A 126 21.64 -13.60 -13.96
CA PRO A 126 20.89 -12.56 -13.26
C PRO A 126 21.54 -11.18 -13.45
N ILE A 127 20.71 -10.17 -13.71
CA ILE A 127 21.17 -8.77 -13.79
C ILE A 127 21.30 -8.17 -12.40
N LEU A 128 20.44 -8.57 -11.48
CA LEU A 128 20.37 -8.05 -10.11
C LEU A 128 20.63 -9.15 -9.10
N THR A 129 21.31 -8.78 -8.03
CA THR A 129 21.36 -9.55 -6.78
C THR A 129 20.18 -9.18 -5.88
N LYS A 130 20.03 -9.88 -4.74
CA LYS A 130 19.00 -9.56 -3.76
C LYS A 130 19.21 -8.19 -3.08
N ASP A 131 20.43 -7.68 -3.10
CA ASP A 131 20.81 -6.42 -2.46
C ASP A 131 20.81 -5.22 -3.42
N GLU A 132 20.35 -5.43 -4.65
CA GLU A 132 20.35 -4.40 -5.68
C GLU A 132 18.97 -4.20 -6.30
N ILE A 133 18.68 -2.98 -6.73
CA ILE A 133 17.48 -2.65 -7.51
C ILE A 133 17.84 -1.85 -8.76
N MET A 134 16.95 -1.94 -9.75
CA MET A 134 17.03 -1.12 -10.96
C MET A 134 16.04 0.05 -10.85
N THR A 135 16.55 1.27 -10.83
CA THR A 135 15.75 2.49 -10.70
C THR A 135 15.76 3.31 -12.00
N PRO A 136 14.60 3.85 -12.45
CA PRO A 136 14.55 4.65 -13.67
C PRO A 136 15.23 6.02 -13.47
N VAL A 137 15.98 6.46 -14.47
CA VAL A 137 16.62 7.79 -14.53
C VAL A 137 15.59 8.79 -15.04
N LEU A 138 14.76 9.33 -14.15
CA LEU A 138 13.62 10.18 -14.51
C LEU A 138 14.03 11.57 -15.06
N SER A 139 15.28 11.97 -14.91
CA SER A 139 15.84 13.17 -15.56
C SER A 139 16.12 12.96 -17.06
N ASN A 140 16.24 11.70 -17.52
CA ASN A 140 16.44 11.40 -18.92
C ASN A 140 15.14 11.59 -19.72
N PRO A 141 15.10 12.44 -20.76
CA PRO A 141 13.91 12.69 -21.58
C PRO A 141 13.40 11.47 -22.34
N LEU A 142 14.24 10.45 -22.55
CA LEU A 142 13.85 9.18 -23.18
C LEU A 142 13.12 8.22 -22.23
N VAL A 143 13.07 8.53 -20.94
CA VAL A 143 12.27 7.82 -19.95
C VAL A 143 10.84 8.37 -19.96
N ARG A 144 9.91 7.60 -20.49
CA ARG A 144 8.49 7.96 -20.50
C ARG A 144 7.93 7.91 -19.09
N LYS A 145 7.54 9.06 -18.58
CA LYS A 145 6.97 9.19 -17.23
C LYS A 145 5.51 8.75 -17.21
N SER A 146 5.13 8.05 -16.15
CA SER A 146 3.72 7.82 -15.82
C SER A 146 3.14 9.07 -15.15
N LYS A 147 1.81 9.17 -15.09
CA LYS A 147 1.12 10.25 -14.37
C LYS A 147 1.45 10.32 -12.86
N PHE A 148 2.00 9.25 -12.30
CA PHE A 148 2.41 9.16 -10.89
C PHE A 148 3.90 9.41 -10.67
N GLY A 149 4.64 9.84 -11.71
CA GLY A 149 6.05 10.24 -11.61
C GLY A 149 7.08 9.13 -11.81
N GLY A 150 6.68 7.86 -11.91
CA GLY A 150 7.57 6.76 -12.26
C GLY A 150 7.68 6.54 -13.78
N MET A 151 8.48 5.55 -14.22
CA MET A 151 8.53 5.12 -15.61
C MET A 151 7.18 4.49 -16.03
N SER A 152 6.77 4.68 -17.28
CA SER A 152 5.52 4.13 -17.82
C SER A 152 5.56 2.60 -17.90
N ARG A 153 4.37 1.96 -17.69
CA ARG A 153 4.22 0.51 -17.78
C ARG A 153 4.67 -0.06 -19.13
N GLY A 154 4.33 0.64 -20.23
CA GLY A 154 4.72 0.21 -21.58
C GLY A 154 6.24 0.17 -21.77
N GLN A 155 6.98 1.11 -21.16
CA GLN A 155 8.44 1.10 -21.24
C GLN A 155 9.04 -0.01 -20.38
N TYR A 156 8.53 -0.27 -19.17
CA TYR A 156 8.91 -1.44 -18.37
C TYR A 156 8.69 -2.76 -19.14
N SER A 157 7.53 -2.89 -19.81
CA SER A 157 7.22 -4.09 -20.60
C SER A 157 8.16 -4.26 -21.79
N ALA A 158 8.52 -3.18 -22.49
CA ALA A 158 9.44 -3.21 -23.60
C ALA A 158 10.87 -3.63 -23.16
N ILE A 159 11.34 -3.07 -22.03
CA ILE A 159 12.64 -3.46 -21.45
C ILE A 159 12.59 -4.93 -21.03
N ALA A 160 11.58 -5.35 -20.30
CA ALA A 160 11.42 -6.73 -19.85
C ALA A 160 11.38 -7.73 -21.00
N GLY A 161 10.65 -7.42 -22.07
CA GLY A 161 10.57 -8.26 -23.26
C GLY A 161 11.93 -8.42 -23.98
N GLN A 162 12.71 -7.34 -24.06
CA GLN A 162 14.04 -7.41 -24.69
C GLN A 162 15.07 -8.09 -23.79
N MET A 163 15.01 -7.86 -22.47
CA MET A 163 15.90 -8.55 -21.51
C MET A 163 15.65 -10.05 -21.46
N ARG A 164 14.44 -10.52 -21.76
CA ARG A 164 14.11 -11.95 -21.90
C ARG A 164 14.38 -12.53 -23.28
N GLY A 165 14.76 -11.72 -24.25
CA GLY A 165 14.87 -12.16 -25.63
C GLY A 165 13.53 -12.46 -26.32
N SER A 166 12.38 -12.21 -25.64
CA SER A 166 11.05 -12.50 -26.18
C SER A 166 10.53 -11.43 -27.15
N SER A 167 11.19 -10.28 -27.23
CA SER A 167 10.82 -9.21 -28.16
C SER A 167 12.02 -8.70 -28.92
N LYS A 168 11.92 -8.72 -30.26
CA LYS A 168 12.96 -8.14 -31.13
C LYS A 168 12.88 -6.62 -31.13
N PRO A 169 14.01 -5.90 -30.97
CA PRO A 169 14.02 -4.44 -31.03
C PRO A 169 13.71 -3.98 -32.46
N LYS A 170 12.68 -3.12 -32.64
CA LYS A 170 12.42 -2.44 -33.91
C LYS A 170 13.33 -1.22 -34.08
N ASN A 171 13.07 -0.15 -33.30
CA ASN A 171 13.81 1.12 -33.36
C ASN A 171 14.52 1.47 -32.05
N ASN A 172 14.14 0.82 -30.93
CA ASN A 172 14.67 1.07 -29.60
C ASN A 172 15.25 -0.23 -29.05
N ARG A 173 16.57 -0.32 -28.94
CA ARG A 173 17.25 -1.47 -28.37
C ARG A 173 17.67 -1.18 -26.95
N TYR A 174 17.16 -1.94 -26.00
CA TYR A 174 17.60 -1.90 -24.60
C TYR A 174 18.67 -2.96 -24.38
N PHE A 175 19.70 -2.61 -23.63
CA PHE A 175 20.78 -3.53 -23.23
C PHE A 175 21.28 -3.18 -21.83
N TYR A 176 21.82 -4.17 -21.17
CA TYR A 176 22.41 -4.01 -19.84
C TYR A 176 23.92 -3.79 -19.93
N VAL A 177 24.43 -2.88 -19.12
CA VAL A 177 25.83 -2.63 -18.87
C VAL A 177 26.16 -3.04 -17.44
N GLY A 178 26.90 -4.14 -17.28
CA GLY A 178 27.38 -4.63 -15.99
C GLY A 178 28.82 -4.24 -15.72
N ASP A 179 29.42 -4.85 -14.68
CA ASP A 179 30.80 -4.55 -14.24
C ASP A 179 31.85 -4.66 -15.32
N ASN A 180 31.85 -5.75 -16.08
CA ASN A 180 32.85 -6.02 -17.09
C ASN A 180 32.91 -4.96 -18.21
N ILE A 181 31.79 -4.32 -18.52
CA ILE A 181 31.69 -3.26 -19.52
C ILE A 181 31.97 -1.90 -18.90
N SER A 182 31.48 -1.64 -17.72
CA SER A 182 31.71 -0.36 -17.03
C SER A 182 33.16 -0.14 -16.65
N GLN A 183 33.90 -1.21 -16.32
CA GLN A 183 35.34 -1.15 -16.04
C GLN A 183 36.15 -0.86 -17.31
N LYS A 184 35.75 -1.39 -18.47
CA LYS A 184 36.43 -1.17 -19.76
C LYS A 184 36.08 0.17 -20.43
N SER A 185 34.99 0.80 -20.01
CA SER A 185 34.50 2.07 -20.56
C SER A 185 34.23 3.06 -19.40
N PRO A 186 35.29 3.76 -18.98
CA PRO A 186 35.14 4.77 -17.89
C PRO A 186 34.05 5.77 -18.23
N GLY A 187 33.10 5.96 -17.31
CA GLY A 187 31.95 6.85 -17.50
C GLY A 187 30.62 6.15 -17.75
N LEU A 188 30.58 4.85 -18.08
CA LEU A 188 29.34 4.08 -18.14
C LEU A 188 29.01 3.51 -16.76
N LYS A 189 27.85 3.90 -16.22
CA LYS A 189 27.34 3.36 -14.96
C LYS A 189 26.65 2.03 -15.19
N LYS A 190 26.66 1.13 -14.19
CA LYS A 190 25.85 -0.08 -14.23
C LYS A 190 24.38 0.24 -14.42
N GLY A 191 23.73 -0.42 -15.39
CA GLY A 191 22.33 -0.15 -15.64
C GLY A 191 21.84 -0.57 -17.01
N ILE A 192 20.61 -0.20 -17.32
CA ILE A 192 19.98 -0.46 -18.62
C ILE A 192 20.03 0.80 -19.47
N TYR A 193 20.56 0.63 -20.67
CA TYR A 193 20.73 1.67 -21.67
C TYR A 193 19.75 1.46 -22.81
N LEU A 194 19.38 2.57 -23.44
CA LEU A 194 18.61 2.62 -24.67
C LEU A 194 19.55 3.05 -25.81
N LEU A 195 19.69 2.21 -26.83
CA LEU A 195 20.28 2.58 -28.12
C LEU A 195 19.18 3.04 -29.07
N LYS A 196 19.23 4.32 -29.45
CA LYS A 196 18.31 4.94 -30.42
C LYS A 196 19.09 5.90 -31.31
N ASN A 197 18.93 5.79 -32.64
CA ASN A 197 19.59 6.67 -33.61
C ASN A 197 21.13 6.75 -33.37
N LYS A 198 21.80 5.60 -33.18
CA LYS A 198 23.23 5.48 -32.86
C LYS A 198 23.71 6.18 -31.59
N LYS A 199 22.79 6.71 -30.76
CA LYS A 199 23.08 7.30 -29.45
C LYS A 199 22.65 6.35 -28.32
N ILE A 200 23.51 6.24 -27.31
CA ILE A 200 23.22 5.46 -26.09
C ILE A 200 22.86 6.39 -24.96
N SER A 201 21.85 6.00 -24.19
CA SER A 201 21.39 6.80 -23.05
C SER A 201 21.00 5.89 -21.89
N LEU A 202 21.46 6.18 -20.69
CA LEU A 202 21.11 5.45 -19.48
C LEU A 202 19.63 5.71 -19.12
N VAL A 203 18.81 4.69 -19.14
CA VAL A 203 17.37 4.79 -18.80
C VAL A 203 17.03 4.22 -17.44
N MET A 204 17.82 3.28 -16.95
CA MET A 204 17.73 2.77 -15.57
C MET A 204 19.12 2.53 -15.01
N ILE A 205 19.30 2.90 -13.76
CA ILE A 205 20.56 2.72 -13.01
C ILE A 205 20.40 1.61 -11.97
N GLN A 206 21.44 0.78 -11.83
CA GLN A 206 21.54 -0.22 -10.77
C GLN A 206 22.06 0.44 -9.50
N ASN A 207 21.31 0.27 -8.41
CA ASN A 207 21.62 0.83 -7.11
C ASN A 207 21.49 -0.23 -6.02
N PRO A 208 22.12 -0.07 -4.87
CA PRO A 208 21.80 -0.86 -3.68
C PRO A 208 20.31 -0.75 -3.33
N THR A 209 19.75 -1.82 -2.80
CA THR A 209 18.35 -1.82 -2.33
C THR A 209 18.21 -0.88 -1.14
N PRO A 210 17.35 0.16 -1.23
CA PRO A 210 17.18 1.08 -0.11
C PRO A 210 16.47 0.37 1.05
N SER A 211 16.93 0.67 2.27
CA SER A 211 16.25 0.33 3.50
C SER A 211 15.45 1.54 3.99
N PHE A 212 14.25 1.30 4.46
CA PHE A 212 13.35 2.34 4.97
C PHE A 212 13.25 2.27 6.49
N VAL A 213 13.22 3.43 7.10
CA VAL A 213 12.78 3.59 8.49
C VAL A 213 11.25 3.76 8.47
N PRO A 214 10.51 3.19 9.45
CA PRO A 214 9.06 3.39 9.55
C PRO A 214 8.71 4.88 9.56
N LYS A 215 7.83 5.29 8.64
CA LYS A 215 7.37 6.70 8.52
C LYS A 215 5.85 6.82 8.53
N PHE A 216 5.14 5.72 8.37
CA PHE A 216 3.69 5.69 8.33
C PHE A 216 3.16 4.88 9.50
N ASN A 217 2.72 5.57 10.55
CA ASN A 217 2.32 5.02 11.84
C ASN A 217 0.89 4.46 11.76
N PHE A 218 0.69 3.44 10.89
CA PHE A 218 -0.59 2.84 10.57
C PHE A 218 -1.39 2.45 11.82
N PHE A 219 -0.76 1.78 12.76
CA PHE A 219 -1.44 1.26 13.95
C PHE A 219 -1.90 2.38 14.88
N ASN A 220 -1.00 3.29 15.24
CA ASN A 220 -1.33 4.38 16.17
C ASN A 220 -2.41 5.31 15.58
N TYR A 221 -2.33 5.67 14.29
CA TYR A 221 -3.37 6.49 13.65
C TYR A 221 -4.73 5.79 13.62
N THR A 222 -4.73 4.46 13.45
CA THR A 222 -5.97 3.69 13.46
C THR A 222 -6.53 3.59 14.87
N GLU A 223 -5.71 3.22 15.84
CA GLU A 223 -6.11 3.03 17.24
C GLU A 223 -6.64 4.34 17.83
N ASP A 224 -5.87 5.44 17.73
CA ASP A 224 -6.25 6.75 18.26
C ASP A 224 -7.59 7.23 17.68
N GLU A 225 -7.78 7.13 16.35
CA GLU A 225 -8.98 7.62 15.70
C GLU A 225 -10.18 6.71 15.97
N VAL A 226 -9.98 5.38 15.93
CA VAL A 226 -11.06 4.42 16.20
C VAL A 226 -11.54 4.55 17.64
N THR A 227 -10.65 4.63 18.62
CA THR A 227 -11.00 4.81 20.03
C THR A 227 -11.77 6.11 20.24
N LYS A 228 -11.24 7.24 19.79
CA LYS A 228 -11.87 8.55 19.93
C LYS A 228 -13.23 8.62 19.24
N SER A 229 -13.34 8.08 18.04
CA SER A 229 -14.59 8.06 17.29
C SER A 229 -15.61 7.12 17.92
N PHE A 230 -15.17 5.98 18.45
CA PHE A 230 -16.06 5.04 19.15
C PHE A 230 -16.67 5.68 20.41
N GLU A 231 -15.85 6.27 21.27
CA GLU A 231 -16.31 6.98 22.48
C GLU A 231 -17.34 8.07 22.15
N LYS A 232 -17.06 8.88 21.15
CA LYS A 232 -17.97 9.94 20.69
C LYS A 232 -19.30 9.37 20.17
N ASN A 233 -19.23 8.32 19.35
CA ASN A 233 -20.41 7.76 18.71
C ASN A 233 -21.26 6.94 19.67
N ILE A 234 -20.68 6.22 20.64
CA ILE A 234 -21.45 5.46 21.62
C ILE A 234 -22.30 6.40 22.48
N LEU A 235 -21.73 7.50 22.96
CA LEU A 235 -22.47 8.52 23.71
C LEU A 235 -23.62 9.12 22.89
N LYS A 236 -23.36 9.43 21.61
CA LYS A 236 -24.35 9.98 20.69
C LYS A 236 -25.52 9.01 20.42
N GLU A 237 -25.22 7.74 20.22
CA GLU A 237 -26.25 6.73 19.92
C GLU A 237 -27.05 6.35 21.20
N MET A 238 -26.39 6.28 22.35
CA MET A 238 -27.10 6.11 23.63
C MET A 238 -28.09 7.23 23.87
N ASN A 239 -27.71 8.50 23.71
CA ASN A 239 -28.59 9.67 23.88
C ASN A 239 -29.78 9.70 22.92
N LYS A 240 -29.80 8.91 21.85
CA LYS A 240 -30.96 8.78 20.95
C LYS A 240 -31.87 7.65 21.32
N SER A 241 -31.37 6.69 22.09
CA SER A 241 -32.07 5.47 22.47
C SER A 241 -32.84 5.66 23.79
N PHE A 242 -32.61 6.77 24.47
CA PHE A 242 -33.29 7.25 25.68
C PHE A 242 -33.94 8.63 25.45
#